data_5a2f39d12a2e5f2faa6951e8f1a87c6a
#
_entry.id   5a2f39d12a2e5f2faa6951e8f1a87c6a
#
_cell.length_a   1.000
_cell.length_b   1.000
_cell.length_c   1.000
_cell.angle_alpha   90.00
_cell.angle_beta   90.00
_cell.angle_gamma   90.00
#
_symmetry.space_group_name_H-M   'P 1'
#
loop_
_entity.id
_entity.type
_entity.pdbx_description
1 polymer ?
#
loop_
_entity_poly.entity_id
_entity_poly.type
_entity_poly.pdbx_seq_one_letter_code
_entity_poly.pdbx_strand_id
1 'polypeptide(L)'
;CALLYVEGIINPKIVREVRRRLHGIDTAEILTSGTLEQYLETTHNLLPTALSTERPDRVAHFLMMGACAVLVNGDPFALVMPATFFTFLHSPEDNYMRWPYGNLLRLIRIVALFLVVYMPGLYVAVLSYHPELIPTVLIRSIAASREPIPFPLWVEVVIIFLSFELIREAGIRLGHAQETYE
;
A
#
# COMPACT_ATOMS: atom_id res chain seq x y z
N CYS A 1 0.13 0.38 25.71
CA CYS A 1 0.76 -0.22 24.53
C CYS A 1 1.70 -1.34 24.94
N ALA A 2 1.80 -2.40 24.15
CA ALA A 2 2.73 -3.50 24.32
C ALA A 2 3.68 -3.56 23.11
N LEU A 3 5.00 -3.71 23.36
CA LEU A 3 6.00 -3.89 22.33
C LEU A 3 6.42 -5.37 22.29
N LEU A 4 6.17 -6.04 21.18
CA LEU A 4 6.50 -7.43 20.91
C LEU A 4 7.72 -7.53 20.00
N TYR A 5 8.66 -8.41 20.34
CA TYR A 5 9.81 -8.75 19.51
C TYR A 5 10.38 -10.10 19.89
N VAL A 6 11.18 -10.72 19.01
CA VAL A 6 11.85 -11.98 19.29
C VAL A 6 13.30 -11.71 19.67
N GLU A 7 13.68 -12.04 20.90
CA GLU A 7 15.06 -11.89 21.36
C GLU A 7 16.01 -12.81 20.56
N GLY A 8 17.19 -12.28 20.22
CA GLY A 8 18.18 -12.99 19.43
C GLY A 8 17.98 -12.89 17.92
N ILE A 9 16.81 -12.49 17.43
CA ILE A 9 16.53 -12.30 15.99
C ILE A 9 16.53 -10.82 15.64
N ILE A 10 15.91 -9.98 16.46
CA ILE A 10 15.78 -8.55 16.21
C ILE A 10 17.09 -7.79 16.43
N ASN A 11 17.30 -6.75 15.60
CA ASN A 11 18.40 -5.81 15.85
C ASN A 11 18.05 -4.93 17.08
N PRO A 12 18.87 -4.93 18.14
CA PRO A 12 18.62 -4.15 19.37
C PRO A 12 18.51 -2.63 19.13
N LYS A 13 19.05 -2.13 18.03
CA LYS A 13 18.93 -0.71 17.67
C LYS A 13 17.49 -0.35 17.30
N ILE A 14 16.79 -1.26 16.61
CA ILE A 14 15.39 -1.05 16.21
C ILE A 14 14.51 -0.97 17.47
N VAL A 15 14.66 -1.91 18.39
CA VAL A 15 13.89 -1.91 19.66
C VAL A 15 14.13 -0.65 20.46
N ARG A 16 15.39 -0.21 20.58
CA ARG A 16 15.74 1.04 21.29
C ARG A 16 15.12 2.25 20.62
N GLU A 17 15.14 2.34 19.30
CA GLU A 17 14.57 3.47 18.56
C GLU A 17 13.04 3.50 18.70
N VAL A 18 12.35 2.39 18.53
CA VAL A 18 10.91 2.30 18.71
C VAL A 18 10.53 2.65 20.16
N ARG A 19 11.25 2.10 21.14
CA ARG A 19 11.01 2.41 22.55
C ARG A 19 11.25 3.89 22.85
N ARG A 20 12.29 4.50 22.28
CA ARG A 20 12.57 5.93 22.43
C ARG A 20 11.42 6.79 21.91
N ARG A 21 10.89 6.45 20.73
CA ARG A 21 9.74 7.14 20.12
C ARG A 21 8.48 6.97 20.94
N LEU A 22 8.19 5.77 21.40
CA LEU A 22 7.04 5.51 22.29
C LEU A 22 7.12 6.32 23.59
N HIS A 23 8.30 6.46 24.21
CA HIS A 23 8.48 7.27 25.41
C HIS A 23 8.46 8.78 25.14
N GLY A 24 8.70 9.21 23.93
CA GLY A 24 8.61 10.62 23.51
C GLY A 24 7.20 11.11 23.22
N ILE A 25 6.19 10.23 23.31
CA ILE A 25 4.79 10.60 23.09
C ILE A 25 4.22 11.17 24.38
N ASP A 26 3.94 12.45 24.37
CA ASP A 26 3.50 13.26 25.54
C ASP A 26 1.97 13.42 25.58
N THR A 27 1.22 12.55 24.86
CA THR A 27 -0.25 12.59 24.81
C THR A 27 -0.87 11.54 25.71
N ALA A 28 -1.87 11.95 26.50
CA ALA A 28 -2.53 11.11 27.49
C ALA A 28 -3.41 9.98 26.88
N GLU A 29 -3.84 10.10 25.62
CA GLU A 29 -4.76 9.17 25.00
C GLU A 29 -4.32 8.78 23.58
N ILE A 30 -3.73 7.58 23.45
CA ILE A 30 -3.57 6.88 22.18
C ILE A 30 -4.66 5.82 22.12
N LEU A 31 -5.73 6.11 21.41
CA LEU A 31 -6.90 5.24 21.29
C LEU A 31 -6.76 4.23 20.15
N THR A 32 -6.04 4.58 19.07
CA THR A 32 -5.94 3.75 17.88
C THR A 32 -4.50 3.57 17.41
N SER A 33 -4.23 2.48 16.72
CA SER A 33 -2.96 2.20 16.05
C SER A 33 -2.62 3.27 14.99
N GLY A 34 -3.61 3.78 14.27
CA GLY A 34 -3.39 4.84 13.27
C GLY A 34 -2.91 6.15 13.87
N THR A 35 -3.42 6.53 15.07
CA THR A 35 -2.88 7.68 15.81
C THR A 35 -1.45 7.43 16.27
N LEU A 36 -1.18 6.22 16.76
CA LEU A 36 0.15 5.82 17.18
C LEU A 36 1.16 5.83 16.02
N GLU A 37 0.74 5.38 14.84
CA GLU A 37 1.55 5.38 13.63
C GLU A 37 2.06 6.79 13.29
N GLN A 38 1.18 7.81 13.35
CA GLN A 38 1.53 9.21 13.09
C GLN A 38 2.60 9.75 14.05
N TYR A 39 2.59 9.31 15.32
CA TYR A 39 3.61 9.68 16.30
C TYR A 39 4.92 8.90 16.14
N LEU A 40 4.84 7.68 15.66
CA LEU A 40 6.01 6.82 15.46
C LEU A 40 6.71 7.12 14.13
N GLU A 41 5.98 7.64 13.14
CA GLU A 41 6.57 8.03 11.86
C GLU A 41 7.33 9.37 11.98
N THR A 42 8.41 9.47 11.22
CA THR A 42 9.11 10.76 11.06
C THR A 42 8.34 11.62 10.07
N THR A 43 8.07 12.86 10.44
CA THR A 43 7.22 13.85 9.74
C THR A 43 7.52 14.10 8.25
N HIS A 44 8.55 13.49 7.68
CA HIS A 44 9.02 13.73 6.32
C HIS A 44 9.10 12.48 5.44
N ASN A 45 8.60 11.34 5.89
CA ASN A 45 8.62 10.14 5.06
C ASN A 45 7.38 10.09 4.17
N LEU A 46 7.59 10.09 2.86
CA LEU A 46 6.52 9.89 1.87
C LEU A 46 5.97 8.46 1.89
N LEU A 47 6.78 7.49 2.31
CA LEU A 47 6.39 6.08 2.42
C LEU A 47 6.21 5.72 3.89
N PRO A 48 5.15 4.97 4.24
CA PRO A 48 4.92 4.52 5.60
C PRO A 48 6.06 3.60 6.05
N THR A 49 6.53 3.81 7.28
CA THR A 49 7.59 3.01 7.92
C THR A 49 7.05 1.96 8.86
N ALA A 50 5.74 1.97 9.07
CA ALA A 50 4.99 0.98 9.81
C ALA A 50 3.98 0.27 8.90
N LEU A 51 3.69 -0.98 9.20
CA LEU A 51 2.67 -1.78 8.55
C LEU A 51 1.58 -2.11 9.57
N SER A 52 0.36 -1.62 9.35
CA SER A 52 -0.81 -1.98 10.16
C SER A 52 -1.43 -3.27 9.65
N THR A 53 -1.73 -4.20 10.55
CA THR A 53 -2.35 -5.49 10.20
C THR A 53 -3.16 -6.06 11.37
N GLU A 54 -4.31 -6.65 11.07
CA GLU A 54 -5.13 -7.43 12.03
C GLU A 54 -4.74 -8.92 12.06
N ARG A 55 -3.92 -9.36 11.11
CA ARG A 55 -3.59 -10.77 10.92
C ARG A 55 -2.44 -11.20 11.83
N PRO A 56 -2.65 -12.07 12.81
CA PRO A 56 -1.61 -12.54 13.73
C PRO A 56 -0.53 -13.37 13.05
N ASP A 57 -0.87 -14.13 12.00
CA ASP A 57 0.07 -14.90 11.18
C ASP A 57 1.10 -13.99 10.49
N ARG A 58 0.61 -12.84 10.00
CA ARG A 58 1.47 -11.81 9.37
C ARG A 58 2.41 -11.17 10.38
N VAL A 59 1.91 -10.84 11.56
CA VAL A 59 2.73 -10.32 12.66
C VAL A 59 3.82 -11.32 13.05
N ALA A 60 3.46 -12.59 13.27
CA ALA A 60 4.39 -13.65 13.64
C ALA A 60 5.50 -13.81 12.58
N HIS A 61 5.14 -13.80 11.30
CA HIS A 61 6.11 -13.87 10.19
C HIS A 61 7.14 -12.73 10.26
N PHE A 62 6.70 -11.49 10.43
CA PHE A 62 7.61 -10.35 10.51
C PHE A 62 8.47 -10.33 11.77
N LEU A 63 7.93 -10.79 12.91
CA LEU A 63 8.73 -10.96 14.13
C LEU A 63 9.88 -11.96 13.91
N MET A 64 9.63 -13.05 13.19
CA MET A 64 10.66 -14.03 12.83
C MET A 64 11.67 -13.48 11.82
N MET A 65 11.31 -12.45 11.06
CA MET A 65 12.24 -11.74 10.17
C MET A 65 13.02 -10.61 10.86
N GLY A 66 12.85 -10.43 12.17
CA GLY A 66 13.57 -9.44 12.96
C GLY A 66 12.91 -8.06 13.01
N ALA A 67 11.60 -7.98 12.70
CA ALA A 67 10.79 -6.80 12.98
C ALA A 67 10.30 -6.80 14.43
N CYS A 68 9.73 -5.69 14.89
CA CYS A 68 8.96 -5.59 16.12
C CYS A 68 7.52 -5.21 15.82
N ALA A 69 6.60 -5.54 16.73
CA ALA A 69 5.20 -5.15 16.63
C ALA A 69 4.78 -4.37 17.87
N VAL A 70 3.97 -3.33 17.68
CA VAL A 70 3.37 -2.55 18.75
C VAL A 70 1.87 -2.80 18.74
N LEU A 71 1.34 -3.16 19.91
CA LEU A 71 -0.08 -3.36 20.13
C LEU A 71 -0.63 -2.24 21.01
N VAL A 72 -1.79 -1.71 20.64
CA VAL A 72 -2.55 -0.74 21.42
C VAL A 72 -3.70 -1.48 22.10
N ASN A 73 -3.92 -1.19 23.38
CA ASN A 73 -5.02 -1.84 24.10
C ASN A 73 -6.36 -1.35 23.56
N GLY A 74 -7.24 -2.28 23.20
CA GLY A 74 -8.56 -1.97 22.64
C GLY A 74 -8.59 -1.79 21.11
N ASP A 75 -7.45 -1.90 20.44
CA ASP A 75 -7.36 -1.84 18.99
C ASP A 75 -6.96 -3.23 18.44
N PRO A 76 -7.69 -3.78 17.45
CA PRO A 76 -7.36 -5.08 16.85
C PRO A 76 -6.11 -5.05 15.97
N PHE A 77 -5.62 -3.87 15.59
CA PHE A 77 -4.48 -3.71 14.71
C PHE A 77 -3.14 -3.80 15.46
N ALA A 78 -2.20 -4.49 14.85
CA ALA A 78 -0.78 -4.49 15.22
C ALA A 78 0.03 -3.62 14.24
N LEU A 79 0.87 -2.73 14.77
CA LEU A 79 1.83 -1.96 13.98
C LEU A 79 3.16 -2.67 13.94
N VAL A 80 3.55 -3.16 12.77
CA VAL A 80 4.82 -3.86 12.54
C VAL A 80 5.87 -2.88 12.00
N MET A 81 7.04 -2.83 12.62
CA MET A 81 8.16 -1.95 12.27
C MET A 81 9.51 -2.67 12.30
N PRO A 82 10.46 -2.29 11.44
CA PRO A 82 10.35 -1.34 10.34
C PRO A 82 9.64 -1.96 9.14
N ALA A 83 8.79 -1.19 8.46
CA ALA A 83 8.25 -1.56 7.16
C ALA A 83 9.04 -0.88 6.04
N THR A 84 9.24 -1.60 4.95
CA THR A 84 9.86 -1.10 3.71
C THR A 84 8.85 -1.21 2.58
N PHE A 85 9.08 -0.51 1.49
CA PHE A 85 8.22 -0.63 0.30
C PHE A 85 8.00 -2.09 -0.12
N PHE A 86 9.05 -2.91 -0.08
CA PHE A 86 8.95 -4.34 -0.40
C PHE A 86 8.09 -5.12 0.60
N THR A 87 7.97 -4.67 1.84
CA THR A 87 7.11 -5.29 2.85
C THR A 87 5.64 -5.25 2.43
N PHE A 88 5.21 -4.19 1.75
CA PHE A 88 3.84 -4.05 1.21
C PHE A 88 3.58 -4.94 0.00
N LEU A 89 4.62 -5.33 -0.73
CA LEU A 89 4.53 -6.25 -1.87
C LEU A 89 4.52 -7.73 -1.46
N HIS A 90 4.89 -8.05 -0.22
CA HIS A 90 4.86 -9.40 0.30
C HIS A 90 3.49 -9.73 0.92
N SER A 91 2.89 -10.83 0.48
CA SER A 91 1.74 -11.42 1.15
C SER A 91 2.19 -12.61 2.01
N PRO A 92 1.65 -12.80 3.24
CA PRO A 92 1.95 -13.97 4.05
C PRO A 92 1.56 -15.27 3.37
N GLU A 93 0.56 -15.25 2.49
CA GLU A 93 0.10 -16.39 1.71
C GLU A 93 1.19 -16.93 0.78
N ASP A 94 2.09 -16.08 0.29
CA ASP A 94 3.22 -16.48 -0.56
C ASP A 94 4.15 -17.49 0.14
N ASN A 95 4.19 -17.49 1.48
CA ASN A 95 5.03 -18.38 2.29
C ASN A 95 4.37 -19.74 2.59
N TYR A 96 3.03 -19.83 2.49
CA TYR A 96 2.30 -21.09 2.68
C TYR A 96 2.21 -21.91 1.39
N MET A 97 2.56 -21.31 0.25
CA MET A 97 2.56 -21.99 -1.04
C MET A 97 3.90 -22.69 -1.31
N ARG A 98 3.85 -23.73 -2.14
CA ARG A 98 5.09 -24.38 -2.62
C ARG A 98 6.00 -23.34 -3.28
N TRP A 99 7.30 -23.47 -3.01
CA TRP A 99 8.33 -22.54 -3.45
C TRP A 99 8.20 -21.98 -4.88
N PRO A 100 7.92 -22.77 -5.94
CA PRO A 100 7.78 -22.19 -7.28
C PRO A 100 6.57 -21.26 -7.44
N TYR A 101 5.46 -21.57 -6.77
CA TYR A 101 4.24 -20.75 -6.86
C TYR A 101 4.38 -19.43 -6.09
N GLY A 102 4.95 -19.43 -4.90
CA GLY A 102 5.19 -18.22 -4.12
C GLY A 102 6.09 -17.23 -4.85
N ASN A 103 7.16 -17.72 -5.50
CA ASN A 103 8.05 -16.87 -6.29
C ASN A 103 7.38 -16.33 -7.56
N LEU A 104 6.55 -17.15 -8.22
CA LEU A 104 5.78 -16.72 -9.40
C LEU A 104 4.79 -15.60 -9.03
N LEU A 105 4.06 -15.74 -7.92
CA LEU A 105 3.13 -14.70 -7.46
C LEU A 105 3.84 -13.39 -7.12
N ARG A 106 5.02 -13.45 -6.50
CA ARG A 106 5.86 -12.26 -6.26
C ARG A 106 6.26 -11.58 -7.57
N LEU A 107 6.71 -12.36 -8.55
CA LEU A 107 7.10 -11.84 -9.85
C LEU A 107 5.90 -11.19 -10.57
N ILE A 108 4.73 -11.85 -10.57
CA ILE A 108 3.50 -11.30 -11.16
C ILE A 108 3.12 -9.99 -10.50
N ARG A 109 3.23 -9.89 -9.17
CA ARG A 109 2.90 -8.67 -8.42
C ARG A 109 3.85 -7.50 -8.76
N ILE A 110 5.14 -7.78 -8.90
CA ILE A 110 6.13 -6.78 -9.32
C ILE A 110 5.84 -6.32 -10.76
N VAL A 111 5.59 -7.26 -11.68
CA VAL A 111 5.23 -6.94 -13.06
C VAL A 111 3.94 -6.14 -13.12
N ALA A 112 2.91 -6.54 -12.36
CA ALA A 112 1.64 -5.82 -12.29
C ALA A 112 1.84 -4.38 -11.78
N LEU A 113 2.69 -4.18 -10.76
CA LEU A 113 3.02 -2.84 -10.27
C LEU A 113 3.64 -1.98 -11.38
N PHE A 114 4.61 -2.51 -12.11
CA PHE A 114 5.21 -1.79 -13.26
C PHE A 114 4.17 -1.48 -14.33
N LEU A 115 3.32 -2.43 -14.67
CA LEU A 115 2.27 -2.20 -15.67
C LEU A 115 1.30 -1.11 -15.22
N VAL A 116 0.83 -1.14 -13.98
CA VAL A 116 -0.10 -0.13 -13.45
C VAL A 116 0.52 1.28 -13.50
N VAL A 117 1.80 1.41 -13.18
CA VAL A 117 2.49 2.71 -13.17
C VAL A 117 2.81 3.20 -14.60
N TYR A 118 3.28 2.32 -15.49
CA TYR A 118 3.78 2.74 -16.80
C TYR A 118 2.72 2.75 -17.90
N MET A 119 1.69 1.88 -17.83
CA MET A 119 0.70 1.76 -18.90
C MET A 119 -0.07 3.05 -19.21
N PRO A 120 -0.51 3.84 -18.24
CA PRO A 120 -1.18 5.10 -18.54
C PRO A 120 -0.28 6.09 -19.28
N GLY A 121 0.97 6.21 -18.84
CA GLY A 121 1.96 7.04 -19.49
C GLY A 121 2.30 6.57 -20.91
N LEU A 122 2.46 5.26 -21.09
CA LEU A 122 2.68 4.62 -22.38
C LEU A 122 1.49 4.87 -23.33
N TYR A 123 0.27 4.72 -22.85
CA TYR A 123 -0.94 5.00 -23.62
C TYR A 123 -0.96 6.44 -24.15
N VAL A 124 -0.70 7.41 -23.27
CA VAL A 124 -0.61 8.83 -23.67
C VAL A 124 0.53 9.06 -24.66
N ALA A 125 1.70 8.48 -24.41
CA ALA A 125 2.89 8.65 -25.28
C ALA A 125 2.65 8.08 -26.67
N VAL A 126 2.10 6.88 -26.78
CA VAL A 126 1.85 6.23 -28.06
C VAL A 126 0.79 6.98 -28.87
N LEU A 127 -0.33 7.36 -28.26
CA LEU A 127 -1.40 8.06 -28.96
C LEU A 127 -1.04 9.50 -29.34
N SER A 128 -0.21 10.17 -28.53
CA SER A 128 0.14 11.58 -28.79
C SER A 128 1.35 11.76 -29.71
N TYR A 129 2.33 10.85 -29.64
CA TYR A 129 3.61 11.05 -30.33
C TYR A 129 3.93 9.96 -31.37
N HIS A 130 3.36 8.76 -31.24
CA HIS A 130 3.68 7.62 -32.09
C HIS A 130 2.41 6.88 -32.56
N PRO A 131 1.45 7.57 -33.20
CA PRO A 131 0.21 6.93 -33.68
C PRO A 131 0.47 5.85 -34.73
N GLU A 132 1.61 5.90 -35.42
CA GLU A 132 2.02 4.90 -36.41
C GLU A 132 2.23 3.49 -35.84
N LEU A 133 2.43 3.35 -34.53
CA LEU A 133 2.55 2.04 -33.86
C LEU A 133 1.21 1.30 -33.73
N ILE A 134 0.11 2.01 -33.91
CA ILE A 134 -1.25 1.46 -33.75
C ILE A 134 -1.86 1.18 -35.12
N PRO A 135 -2.56 0.04 -35.31
CA PRO A 135 -3.29 -0.23 -36.54
C PRO A 135 -4.27 0.90 -36.88
N THR A 136 -4.30 1.33 -38.15
CA THR A 136 -5.08 2.47 -38.63
C THR A 136 -6.58 2.36 -38.31
N VAL A 137 -7.12 1.14 -38.28
CA VAL A 137 -8.54 0.88 -37.92
C VAL A 137 -8.79 1.28 -36.46
N LEU A 138 -7.88 0.93 -35.56
CA LEU A 138 -7.97 1.23 -34.15
C LEU A 138 -7.82 2.74 -33.88
N ILE A 139 -6.88 3.40 -34.57
CA ILE A 139 -6.70 4.87 -34.48
C ILE A 139 -7.98 5.61 -34.88
N ARG A 140 -8.60 5.21 -35.99
CA ARG A 140 -9.87 5.82 -36.43
C ARG A 140 -10.99 5.63 -35.44
N SER A 141 -11.11 4.45 -34.85
CA SER A 141 -12.10 4.17 -33.82
C SER A 141 -11.88 5.03 -32.56
N ILE A 142 -10.62 5.14 -32.11
CA ILE A 142 -10.25 5.99 -30.95
C ILE A 142 -10.51 7.48 -31.28
N ALA A 143 -10.13 7.94 -32.46
CA ALA A 143 -10.35 9.32 -32.88
C ALA A 143 -11.84 9.67 -32.93
N ALA A 144 -12.67 8.79 -33.49
CA ALA A 144 -14.11 8.98 -33.55
C ALA A 144 -14.76 9.01 -32.16
N SER A 145 -14.32 8.16 -31.24
CA SER A 145 -14.86 8.17 -29.86
C SER A 145 -14.43 9.40 -29.06
N ARG A 146 -13.33 10.06 -29.45
CA ARG A 146 -12.79 11.22 -28.75
C ARG A 146 -13.24 12.58 -29.36
N GLU A 147 -13.83 12.56 -30.55
CA GLU A 147 -14.29 13.78 -31.23
C GLU A 147 -15.16 14.70 -30.33
N PRO A 148 -16.08 14.18 -29.50
CA PRO A 148 -16.88 15.01 -28.60
C PRO A 148 -16.14 15.49 -27.33
N ILE A 149 -14.91 15.07 -27.07
CA ILE A 149 -14.20 15.36 -25.82
C ILE A 149 -13.29 16.58 -26.02
N PRO A 150 -13.54 17.71 -25.30
CA PRO A 150 -12.80 18.96 -25.48
C PRO A 150 -11.42 18.99 -24.80
N PHE A 151 -10.99 17.89 -24.15
CA PHE A 151 -9.77 17.86 -23.37
C PHE A 151 -8.62 17.14 -24.10
N PRO A 152 -7.36 17.55 -23.88
CA PRO A 152 -6.21 16.79 -24.34
C PRO A 152 -6.12 15.43 -23.61
N LEU A 153 -5.54 14.43 -24.30
CA LEU A 153 -5.51 13.04 -23.84
C LEU A 153 -4.99 12.85 -22.40
N TRP A 154 -3.93 13.58 -22.04
CA TRP A 154 -3.34 13.46 -20.70
C TRP A 154 -4.28 13.97 -19.59
N VAL A 155 -5.08 15.02 -19.87
CA VAL A 155 -6.09 15.52 -18.91
C VAL A 155 -7.19 14.49 -18.72
N GLU A 156 -7.65 13.88 -19.80
CA GLU A 156 -8.65 12.82 -19.77
C GLU A 156 -8.20 11.65 -18.88
N VAL A 157 -6.97 11.18 -19.07
CA VAL A 157 -6.38 10.12 -18.26
C VAL A 157 -6.32 10.51 -16.77
N VAL A 158 -5.91 11.74 -16.46
CA VAL A 158 -5.88 12.23 -15.06
C VAL A 158 -7.28 12.27 -14.45
N ILE A 159 -8.28 12.77 -15.20
CA ILE A 159 -9.68 12.81 -14.73
C ILE A 159 -10.20 11.40 -14.45
N ILE A 160 -9.91 10.44 -15.33
CA ILE A 160 -10.30 9.04 -15.13
C ILE A 160 -9.66 8.48 -13.86
N PHE A 161 -8.35 8.69 -13.64
CA PHE A 161 -7.67 8.24 -12.42
C PHE A 161 -8.28 8.85 -11.15
N LEU A 162 -8.52 10.16 -11.15
CA LEU A 162 -9.17 10.83 -10.03
C LEU A 162 -10.57 10.28 -9.76
N SER A 163 -11.32 9.99 -10.82
CA SER A 163 -12.67 9.40 -10.70
C SER A 163 -12.62 8.02 -10.07
N PHE A 164 -11.68 7.17 -10.47
CA PHE A 164 -11.48 5.86 -9.86
C PHE A 164 -11.05 5.96 -8.38
N GLU A 165 -10.18 6.93 -8.06
CA GLU A 165 -9.77 7.17 -6.67
C GLU A 165 -10.94 7.61 -5.79
N LEU A 166 -11.81 8.50 -6.30
CA LEU A 166 -13.03 8.91 -5.59
C LEU A 166 -14.01 7.75 -5.39
N ILE A 167 -14.19 6.89 -6.39
CA ILE A 167 -15.04 5.70 -6.28
C ILE A 167 -14.45 4.73 -5.25
N ARG A 168 -13.14 4.52 -5.25
CA ARG A 168 -12.45 3.67 -4.28
C ARG A 168 -12.63 4.19 -2.85
N GLU A 169 -12.42 5.48 -2.65
CA GLU A 169 -12.59 6.13 -1.34
C GLU A 169 -14.04 6.03 -0.84
N ALA A 170 -15.02 6.27 -1.73
CA ALA A 170 -16.42 6.11 -1.39
C ALA A 170 -16.76 4.66 -1.03
N GLY A 171 -16.21 3.67 -1.75
CA GLY A 171 -16.42 2.25 -1.48
C GLY A 171 -15.90 1.82 -0.11
N ILE A 172 -14.73 2.31 0.30
CA ILE A 172 -14.16 2.02 1.62
C ILE A 172 -15.07 2.58 2.74
N ARG A 173 -15.54 3.81 2.59
CA ARG A 173 -16.41 4.45 3.59
C ARG A 173 -17.78 3.78 3.72
N LEU A 174 -18.36 3.33 2.60
CA LEU A 174 -19.64 2.63 2.60
C LEU A 174 -19.53 1.23 3.21
N GLY A 175 -18.42 0.52 3.01
CA GLY A 175 -18.17 -0.80 3.62
C GLY A 175 -18.19 -0.75 5.15
N HIS A 176 -17.54 0.24 5.75
CA HIS A 176 -17.51 0.41 7.22
C HIS A 176 -18.88 0.79 7.81
N ALA A 177 -19.75 1.44 7.03
CA ALA A 177 -21.09 1.81 7.50
C ALA A 177 -22.04 0.60 7.63
N GLN A 178 -21.82 -0.49 6.89
CA GLN A 178 -22.65 -1.69 6.96
C GLN A 178 -22.33 -2.58 8.17
N GLU A 179 -21.07 -2.61 8.62
CA GLU A 179 -20.67 -3.39 9.81
C GLU A 179 -21.19 -2.81 11.13
N THR A 180 -21.65 -1.57 11.14
CA THR A 180 -22.15 -0.89 12.35
C THR A 180 -23.64 -1.21 12.64
N TYR A 181 -24.34 -1.86 11.73
CA TYR A 181 -25.79 -2.15 11.83
C TYR A 181 -26.10 -3.65 12.11
N GLU A 182 -25.11 -4.54 12.26
CA GLU A 182 -25.27 -5.90 12.75
C GLU A 182 -24.79 -6.03 14.21
#